data_869caef4eb8b1cc68a43ea33ed0ce22a
#
_entry.id   869caef4eb8b1cc68a43ea33ed0ce22a
#
_cell.length_a   1.000
_cell.length_b   1.000
_cell.length_c   1.000
_cell.angle_alpha   90.00
_cell.angle_beta   90.00
_cell.angle_gamma   90.00
#
_symmetry.space_group_name_H-M   'P 1'
#
loop_
_entity.id
_entity.type
_entity.pdbx_description
1 polymer ?
#
loop_
_entity_poly.entity_id
_entity_poly.type
_entity_poly.pdbx_seq_one_letter_code
_entity_poly.pdbx_strand_id
1 'polypeptide(L)'
;DDEKIRQAEKQKKRNMYHNTMLMLQHYRDITWVLECFPSNIAAELDLPMNDLDALLSLVSAEIGMNNVKLENRLQSVQRSRLLLDRINEALTVLRQKPGNGELMYQVIYETFITPEKLSHAEILYRLNISSRHYYRVRQQAINILSIRLWTTPTSELDSWLEVLTILEAL
;
A
#
# COMPACT_ATOMS: atom_id res chain seq x y z
N ASP A 1 9.81 17.68 -29.70
CA ASP A 1 10.44 16.99 -28.57
C ASP A 1 9.92 17.42 -27.21
N ASP A 2 9.65 18.68 -26.97
CA ASP A 2 9.10 19.19 -25.69
C ASP A 2 7.72 18.61 -25.38
N GLU A 3 6.89 18.39 -26.39
CA GLU A 3 5.58 17.80 -26.21
C GLU A 3 5.64 16.34 -25.82
N LYS A 4 6.58 15.58 -26.39
CA LYS A 4 6.81 14.18 -26.01
C LYS A 4 7.32 14.06 -24.57
N ILE A 5 8.19 14.98 -24.15
CA ILE A 5 8.70 15.05 -22.78
C ILE A 5 7.56 15.35 -21.82
N ARG A 6 6.71 16.34 -22.12
CA ARG A 6 5.52 16.66 -21.30
C ARG A 6 4.55 15.50 -21.19
N GLN A 7 4.31 14.78 -22.30
CA GLN A 7 3.45 13.59 -22.29
C GLN A 7 4.05 12.47 -21.44
N ALA A 8 5.35 12.23 -21.53
CA ALA A 8 6.06 11.24 -20.73
C ALA A 8 6.01 11.58 -19.24
N GLU A 9 6.22 12.83 -18.87
CA GLU A 9 6.11 13.30 -17.48
C GLU A 9 4.67 13.16 -16.94
N LYS A 10 3.69 13.51 -17.76
CA LYS A 10 2.27 13.37 -17.39
C LYS A 10 1.90 11.90 -17.19
N GLN A 11 2.39 11.01 -18.05
CA GLN A 11 2.19 9.57 -17.92
C GLN A 11 2.86 9.02 -16.67
N LYS A 12 4.09 9.45 -16.37
CA LYS A 12 4.80 9.08 -15.16
C LYS A 12 4.02 9.47 -13.89
N LYS A 13 3.48 10.68 -13.84
CA LYS A 13 2.64 11.13 -12.73
C LYS A 13 1.38 10.29 -12.57
N ARG A 14 0.72 9.94 -13.66
CA ARG A 14 -0.46 9.05 -13.64
C ARG A 14 -0.11 7.67 -13.11
N ASN A 15 1.00 7.11 -13.54
CA ASN A 15 1.45 5.80 -13.07
C ASN A 15 1.79 5.82 -11.58
N MET A 16 2.44 6.86 -11.09
CA MET A 16 2.74 7.04 -9.67
C MET A 16 1.45 7.12 -8.84
N TYR A 17 0.49 7.90 -9.28
CA TYR A 17 -0.81 8.02 -8.63
C TYR A 17 -1.56 6.69 -8.61
N HIS A 18 -1.63 6.01 -9.76
CA HIS A 18 -2.27 4.70 -9.88
C HIS A 18 -1.62 3.68 -8.95
N ASN A 19 -0.31 3.61 -8.92
CA ASN A 19 0.45 2.70 -8.08
C ASN A 19 0.22 2.98 -6.58
N THR A 20 0.19 4.24 -6.18
CA THR A 20 -0.13 4.64 -4.81
C THR A 20 -1.55 4.24 -4.42
N MET A 21 -2.53 4.48 -5.30
CA MET A 21 -3.92 4.06 -5.08
C MET A 21 -4.03 2.55 -4.91
N LEU A 22 -3.36 1.79 -5.76
CA LEU A 22 -3.36 0.33 -5.70
C LEU A 22 -2.81 -0.17 -4.37
N MET A 23 -1.70 0.38 -3.91
CA MET A 23 -1.11 0.05 -2.61
C MET A 23 -2.05 0.37 -1.45
N LEU A 24 -2.66 1.54 -1.47
CA LEU A 24 -3.59 1.96 -0.42
C LEU A 24 -4.86 1.08 -0.41
N GLN A 25 -5.40 0.74 -1.58
CA GLN A 25 -6.56 -0.14 -1.70
C GLN A 25 -6.30 -1.53 -1.13
N HIS A 26 -5.08 -2.03 -1.21
CA HIS A 26 -4.67 -3.34 -0.68
C HIS A 26 -3.99 -3.26 0.69
N TYR A 27 -3.93 -2.09 1.32
CA TYR A 27 -3.23 -1.90 2.59
C TYR A 27 -3.74 -2.85 3.68
N ARG A 28 -5.06 -2.97 3.85
CA ARG A 28 -5.66 -3.84 4.86
C ARG A 28 -5.34 -5.32 4.60
N ASP A 29 -5.40 -5.73 3.35
CA ASP A 29 -5.11 -7.11 2.94
C ASP A 29 -3.64 -7.44 3.18
N ILE A 30 -2.73 -6.56 2.83
CA ILE A 30 -1.29 -6.71 3.07
C ILE A 30 -1.01 -6.80 4.57
N THR A 31 -1.58 -5.90 5.36
CA THR A 31 -1.40 -5.88 6.82
C THR A 31 -1.94 -7.17 7.44
N TRP A 32 -3.10 -7.63 7.02
CA TRP A 32 -3.69 -8.87 7.52
C TRP A 32 -2.81 -10.08 7.19
N VAL A 33 -2.33 -10.20 5.96
CA VAL A 33 -1.42 -11.27 5.54
C VAL A 33 -0.15 -11.26 6.39
N LEU A 34 0.45 -10.09 6.62
CA LEU A 34 1.65 -9.96 7.45
C LEU A 34 1.39 -10.30 8.92
N GLU A 35 0.22 -9.97 9.45
CA GLU A 35 -0.18 -10.32 10.83
C GLU A 35 -0.46 -11.82 11.01
N CYS A 36 -0.79 -12.53 9.95
CA CYS A 36 -0.93 -13.98 10.00
C CYS A 36 0.40 -14.71 10.27
N PHE A 37 1.53 -14.02 10.24
CA PHE A 37 2.87 -14.57 10.46
C PHE A 37 3.57 -13.96 11.68
N PRO A 38 2.98 -14.00 12.87
CA PRO A 38 3.74 -13.61 14.06
C PRO A 38 4.89 -14.57 14.30
N SER A 39 5.97 -14.05 14.88
CA SER A 39 7.22 -14.80 15.13
C SER A 39 7.02 -16.12 15.90
N ASN A 40 6.00 -16.16 16.75
CA ASN A 40 5.65 -17.35 17.54
C ASN A 40 5.05 -18.49 16.70
N ILE A 41 4.33 -18.21 15.61
CA ILE A 41 3.82 -19.27 14.71
C ILE A 41 4.97 -19.96 13.99
N ALA A 42 5.98 -19.23 13.55
CA ALA A 42 7.17 -19.82 12.95
C ALA A 42 7.89 -20.77 13.93
N ALA A 43 7.96 -20.40 15.22
CA ALA A 43 8.53 -21.22 16.26
C ALA A 43 7.67 -22.47 16.57
N GLU A 44 6.35 -22.33 16.64
CA GLU A 44 5.41 -23.45 16.88
C GLU A 44 5.42 -24.49 15.75
N LEU A 45 5.61 -24.04 14.51
CA LEU A 45 5.67 -24.91 13.33
C LEU A 45 7.07 -25.46 13.06
N ASP A 46 8.06 -25.14 13.92
CA ASP A 46 9.47 -25.52 13.75
C ASP A 46 10.04 -25.12 12.39
N LEU A 47 9.58 -23.97 11.90
CA LEU A 47 10.02 -23.41 10.64
C LEU A 47 11.06 -22.32 10.87
N PRO A 48 12.14 -22.25 10.05
CA PRO A 48 13.06 -21.13 10.10
C PRO A 48 12.32 -19.82 9.89
N MET A 49 12.64 -18.78 10.67
CA MET A 49 12.04 -17.44 10.54
C MET A 49 12.13 -16.87 9.12
N ASN A 50 13.04 -17.39 8.31
CA ASN A 50 13.23 -17.01 6.91
C ASN A 50 12.46 -17.89 5.92
N ASP A 51 11.85 -18.97 6.39
CA ASP A 51 11.05 -19.85 5.54
C ASP A 51 9.60 -19.36 5.50
N LEU A 52 9.44 -18.23 4.83
CA LEU A 52 8.12 -17.68 4.54
C LEU A 52 7.33 -18.58 3.57
N ASP A 53 8.01 -19.46 2.83
CA ASP A 53 7.41 -20.35 1.84
C ASP A 53 6.37 -21.27 2.46
N ALA A 54 6.72 -21.94 3.56
CA ALA A 54 5.79 -22.81 4.25
C ALA A 54 4.62 -22.07 4.87
N LEU A 55 4.87 -20.89 5.42
CA LEU A 55 3.82 -20.04 6.02
C LEU A 55 2.83 -19.49 4.98
N LEU A 56 3.33 -19.06 3.83
CA LEU A 56 2.48 -18.63 2.72
C LEU A 56 1.73 -19.80 2.08
N SER A 57 2.30 -20.99 2.07
CA SER A 57 1.56 -22.18 1.64
C SER A 57 0.32 -22.42 2.49
N LEU A 58 0.43 -22.23 3.82
CA LEU A 58 -0.70 -22.33 4.74
C LEU A 58 -1.75 -21.25 4.47
N VAL A 59 -1.34 -19.99 4.34
CA VAL A 59 -2.24 -18.88 4.05
C VAL A 59 -2.88 -19.03 2.67
N SER A 60 -2.13 -19.47 1.67
CA SER A 60 -2.65 -19.72 0.33
C SER A 60 -3.67 -20.83 0.28
N ALA A 61 -3.51 -21.87 1.08
CA ALA A 61 -4.50 -22.94 1.20
C ALA A 61 -5.82 -22.41 1.78
N GLU A 62 -5.76 -21.50 2.77
CA GLU A 62 -6.94 -20.90 3.36
C GLU A 62 -7.66 -19.93 2.41
N ILE A 63 -6.93 -19.15 1.64
CA ILE A 63 -7.51 -18.15 0.73
C ILE A 63 -7.69 -18.66 -0.70
N GLY A 64 -7.43 -19.97 -0.96
CA GLY A 64 -7.62 -20.59 -2.26
C GLY A 64 -6.60 -20.18 -3.33
N MET A 65 -5.43 -19.71 -2.94
CA MET A 65 -4.37 -19.32 -3.86
C MET A 65 -3.62 -20.55 -4.40
N ASN A 66 -3.24 -20.49 -5.67
CA ASN A 66 -2.54 -21.59 -6.35
C ASN A 66 -1.05 -21.67 -5.91
N ASN A 67 -0.60 -22.86 -5.51
CA ASN A 67 0.76 -23.13 -5.01
C ASN A 67 1.88 -22.79 -6.01
N VAL A 68 1.62 -22.86 -7.31
CA VAL A 68 2.63 -22.59 -8.36
C VAL A 68 3.12 -21.13 -8.32
N LYS A 69 2.31 -20.20 -7.83
CA LYS A 69 2.67 -18.79 -7.70
C LYS A 69 3.26 -18.44 -6.34
N LEU A 70 3.33 -19.40 -5.45
CA LEU A 70 3.64 -19.16 -4.04
C LEU A 70 5.06 -18.67 -3.80
N GLU A 71 6.07 -19.32 -4.37
CA GLU A 71 7.48 -18.95 -4.20
C GLU A 71 7.77 -17.54 -4.65
N ASN A 72 7.19 -17.11 -5.76
CA ASN A 72 7.33 -15.75 -6.24
C ASN A 72 6.64 -14.73 -5.31
N ARG A 73 5.55 -15.13 -4.68
CA ARG A 73 4.82 -14.28 -3.74
C ARG A 73 5.49 -14.12 -2.39
N LEU A 74 6.29 -15.08 -1.99
CA LEU A 74 7.01 -15.09 -0.73
C LEU A 74 8.11 -14.07 -0.63
N GLN A 75 8.93 -13.97 -1.67
CA GLN A 75 9.88 -12.88 -1.81
C GLN A 75 9.15 -11.54 -1.81
N SER A 76 7.95 -11.53 -2.37
CA SER A 76 7.06 -10.36 -2.41
C SER A 76 6.51 -9.98 -1.04
N VAL A 77 6.32 -10.92 -0.10
CA VAL A 77 5.85 -10.61 1.25
C VAL A 77 6.93 -9.89 2.07
N GLN A 78 8.18 -10.31 1.99
CA GLN A 78 9.28 -9.56 2.64
C GLN A 78 9.39 -8.14 2.07
N ARG A 79 9.29 -7.99 0.76
CA ARG A 79 9.26 -6.70 0.09
C ARG A 79 8.02 -5.90 0.44
N SER A 80 6.88 -6.56 0.63
CA SER A 80 5.63 -5.95 1.08
C SER A 80 5.73 -5.37 2.48
N ARG A 81 6.47 -6.01 3.39
CA ARG A 81 6.74 -5.47 4.72
C ARG A 81 7.55 -4.18 4.65
N LEU A 82 8.61 -4.15 3.85
CA LEU A 82 9.40 -2.95 3.61
C LEU A 82 8.56 -1.84 2.98
N LEU A 83 7.72 -2.21 2.03
CA LEU A 83 6.80 -1.29 1.37
C LEU A 83 5.79 -0.71 2.36
N LEU A 84 5.22 -1.54 3.22
CA LEU A 84 4.29 -1.11 4.26
C LEU A 84 4.95 -0.12 5.23
N ASP A 85 6.18 -0.39 5.64
CA ASP A 85 6.96 0.52 6.48
C ASP A 85 7.21 1.86 5.80
N ARG A 86 7.46 1.85 4.50
CA ARG A 86 7.61 3.08 3.70
C ARG A 86 6.31 3.85 3.56
N ILE A 87 5.19 3.17 3.39
CA ILE A 87 3.86 3.80 3.37
C ILE A 87 3.59 4.48 4.72
N ASN A 88 3.85 3.79 5.82
CA ASN A 88 3.64 4.32 7.16
C ASN A 88 4.53 5.52 7.46
N GLU A 89 5.79 5.48 7.02
CA GLU A 89 6.70 6.63 7.10
C GLU A 89 6.16 7.81 6.28
N ALA A 90 5.73 7.57 5.05
CA ALA A 90 5.18 8.60 4.19
C ALA A 90 3.91 9.22 4.78
N LEU A 91 3.06 8.43 5.41
CA LEU A 91 1.86 8.90 6.11
C LEU A 91 2.21 9.77 7.32
N THR A 92 3.25 9.43 8.06
CA THR A 92 3.75 10.23 9.18
C THR A 92 4.23 11.60 8.69
N VAL A 93 4.96 11.62 7.59
CA VAL A 93 5.43 12.87 6.96
C VAL A 93 4.26 13.70 6.45
N LEU A 94 3.28 13.07 5.81
CA LEU A 94 2.07 13.73 5.33
C LEU A 94 1.33 14.43 6.47
N ARG A 95 1.16 13.75 7.59
CA ARG A 95 0.49 14.29 8.77
C ARG A 95 1.14 15.55 9.32
N GLN A 96 2.46 15.66 9.19
CA GLN A 96 3.25 16.79 9.67
C GLN A 96 3.22 18.00 8.72
N LYS A 97 2.61 17.88 7.55
CA LYS A 97 2.53 18.98 6.61
C LYS A 97 1.79 20.17 7.23
N PRO A 98 2.38 21.39 7.22
CA PRO A 98 1.71 22.58 7.72
C PRO A 98 0.39 22.86 7.00
N GLY A 99 -0.61 23.30 7.74
CA GLY A 99 -1.94 23.61 7.24
C GLY A 99 -2.86 22.42 7.31
N ASN A 100 -3.00 21.66 6.24
CA ASN A 100 -3.99 20.58 6.12
C ASN A 100 -3.43 19.16 6.22
N GLY A 101 -2.22 18.99 6.72
CA GLY A 101 -1.57 17.67 6.86
C GLY A 101 -2.37 16.69 7.70
N GLU A 102 -2.92 17.13 8.83
CA GLU A 102 -3.78 16.30 9.67
C GLU A 102 -5.04 15.84 8.95
N LEU A 103 -5.71 16.73 8.24
CA LEU A 103 -6.90 16.39 7.44
C LEU A 103 -6.56 15.40 6.32
N MET A 104 -5.47 15.62 5.61
CA MET A 104 -4.97 14.70 4.58
C MET A 104 -4.72 13.31 5.14
N TYR A 105 -4.05 13.24 6.29
CA TYR A 105 -3.81 11.98 6.98
C TYR A 105 -5.12 11.29 7.37
N GLN A 106 -6.06 12.02 7.96
CA GLN A 106 -7.36 11.45 8.37
C GLN A 106 -8.16 10.94 7.19
N VAL A 107 -8.15 11.63 6.07
CA VAL A 107 -8.83 11.17 4.84
C VAL A 107 -8.25 9.84 4.37
N ILE A 108 -6.94 9.71 4.32
CA ILE A 108 -6.27 8.47 3.92
C ILE A 108 -6.52 7.37 4.94
N TYR A 109 -6.39 7.67 6.22
CA TYR A 109 -6.60 6.71 7.30
C TYR A 109 -8.01 6.13 7.28
N GLU A 110 -9.04 6.97 7.28
CA GLU A 110 -10.43 6.52 7.31
C GLU A 110 -10.85 5.79 6.04
N THR A 111 -10.24 6.13 4.92
CA THR A 111 -10.56 5.51 3.61
C THR A 111 -9.89 4.15 3.44
N PHE A 112 -8.60 4.02 3.81
CA PHE A 112 -7.78 2.88 3.41
C PHE A 112 -7.18 2.07 4.57
N ILE A 113 -6.97 2.67 5.73
CA ILE A 113 -6.10 2.11 6.78
C ILE A 113 -6.88 1.58 7.97
N THR A 114 -7.91 2.29 8.42
CA THR A 114 -8.71 1.86 9.57
C THR A 114 -9.16 0.40 9.41
N PRO A 115 -9.10 -0.43 10.48
CA PRO A 115 -9.49 -1.84 10.38
C PRO A 115 -10.91 -2.06 9.87
N GLU A 116 -11.83 -1.16 10.20
CA GLU A 116 -13.20 -1.19 9.70
C GLU A 116 -13.30 -0.53 8.34
N LYS A 117 -13.88 -1.25 7.39
CA LYS A 117 -14.20 -0.68 6.09
C LYS A 117 -15.45 0.19 6.21
N LEU A 118 -15.25 1.50 6.18
CA LEU A 118 -16.32 2.48 6.29
C LEU A 118 -16.98 2.77 4.94
N SER A 119 -18.27 3.09 4.96
CA SER A 119 -18.96 3.66 3.81
C SER A 119 -18.50 5.10 3.56
N HIS A 120 -18.73 5.59 2.35
CA HIS A 120 -18.41 6.98 2.01
C HIS A 120 -19.15 7.97 2.94
N ALA A 121 -20.42 7.73 3.20
CA ALA A 121 -21.23 8.55 4.10
C ALA A 121 -20.65 8.58 5.52
N GLU A 122 -20.22 7.45 6.05
CA GLU A 122 -19.59 7.35 7.37
C GLU A 122 -18.28 8.13 7.45
N ILE A 123 -17.46 8.07 6.40
CA ILE A 123 -16.20 8.83 6.34
C ILE A 123 -16.49 10.33 6.37
N LEU A 124 -17.42 10.80 5.54
CA LEU A 124 -17.80 12.22 5.52
C LEU A 124 -18.35 12.70 6.85
N TYR A 125 -19.15 11.87 7.51
CA TYR A 125 -19.69 12.16 8.84
C TYR A 125 -18.58 12.29 9.89
N ARG A 126 -17.67 11.32 9.94
CA ARG A 126 -16.54 11.33 10.90
C ARG A 126 -15.62 12.52 10.72
N LEU A 127 -15.34 12.90 9.47
CA LEU A 127 -14.44 13.99 9.15
C LEU A 127 -15.15 15.36 9.12
N ASN A 128 -16.48 15.36 9.12
CA ASN A 128 -17.30 16.55 9.02
C ASN A 128 -16.93 17.44 7.81
N ILE A 129 -16.81 16.82 6.66
CA ILE A 129 -16.49 17.50 5.39
C ILE A 129 -17.48 17.10 4.30
N SER A 130 -17.59 17.94 3.26
CA SER A 130 -18.38 17.63 2.08
C SER A 130 -17.70 16.58 1.20
N SER A 131 -18.48 15.90 0.38
CA SER A 131 -17.96 14.92 -0.59
C SER A 131 -16.95 15.57 -1.55
N ARG A 132 -17.24 16.77 -2.04
CA ARG A 132 -16.33 17.52 -2.92
C ARG A 132 -15.00 17.84 -2.23
N HIS A 133 -15.04 18.28 -0.98
CA HIS A 133 -13.85 18.57 -0.20
C HIS A 133 -13.03 17.31 0.08
N TYR A 134 -13.70 16.22 0.41
CA TYR A 134 -13.10 14.91 0.60
C TYR A 134 -12.28 14.46 -0.62
N TYR A 135 -12.86 14.47 -1.80
CA TYR A 135 -12.16 14.03 -3.02
C TYR A 135 -10.97 14.92 -3.36
N ARG A 136 -11.10 16.21 -3.15
CA ARG A 136 -9.99 17.15 -3.36
C ARG A 136 -8.83 16.89 -2.40
N VAL A 137 -9.12 16.73 -1.12
CA VAL A 137 -8.11 16.44 -0.10
C VAL A 137 -7.47 15.08 -0.34
N ARG A 138 -8.26 14.07 -0.69
CA ARG A 138 -7.76 12.73 -1.03
C ARG A 138 -6.80 12.77 -2.21
N GLN A 139 -7.14 13.47 -3.28
CA GLN A 139 -6.28 13.61 -4.44
C GLN A 139 -4.96 14.30 -4.09
N GLN A 140 -5.01 15.37 -3.33
CA GLN A 140 -3.81 16.06 -2.86
C GLN A 140 -2.92 15.15 -2.00
N ALA A 141 -3.52 14.43 -1.07
CA ALA A 141 -2.82 13.50 -0.20
C ALA A 141 -2.12 12.38 -0.99
N ILE A 142 -2.81 11.77 -1.95
CA ILE A 142 -2.25 10.71 -2.78
C ILE A 142 -1.13 11.24 -3.68
N ASN A 143 -1.25 12.45 -4.20
CA ASN A 143 -0.18 13.09 -4.97
C ASN A 143 1.09 13.28 -4.12
N ILE A 144 0.95 13.75 -2.89
CA ILE A 144 2.09 13.93 -1.98
C ILE A 144 2.71 12.58 -1.62
N LEU A 145 1.91 11.59 -1.27
CA LEU A 145 2.38 10.24 -0.99
C LEU A 145 3.11 9.64 -2.20
N SER A 146 2.59 9.87 -3.41
CA SER A 146 3.20 9.38 -4.65
C SER A 146 4.60 9.96 -4.85
N ILE A 147 4.78 11.25 -4.62
CA ILE A 147 6.09 11.89 -4.70
C ILE A 147 7.02 11.26 -3.67
N ARG A 148 6.59 11.11 -2.45
CA ARG A 148 7.41 10.54 -1.36
C ARG A 148 7.82 9.10 -1.62
N LEU A 149 6.89 8.29 -2.13
CA LEU A 149 7.11 6.86 -2.34
C LEU A 149 7.96 6.55 -3.58
N TRP A 150 7.76 7.28 -4.68
CA TRP A 150 8.31 6.92 -5.98
C TRP A 150 9.55 7.73 -6.40
N THR A 151 10.08 8.56 -5.51
CA THR A 151 11.36 9.29 -5.70
C THR A 151 12.54 8.61 -5.00
N THR A 152 12.45 7.31 -4.78
CA THR A 152 13.50 6.50 -4.15
C THR A 152 14.50 5.95 -5.18
N PRO A 153 15.64 5.39 -4.74
CA PRO A 153 16.60 4.73 -5.63
C PRO A 153 15.94 3.64 -6.49
N THR A 154 16.39 3.51 -7.72
CA THR A 154 15.81 2.64 -8.76
C THR A 154 15.68 1.17 -8.31
N SER A 155 16.62 0.65 -7.55
CA SER A 155 16.62 -0.73 -7.07
C SER A 155 15.44 -1.05 -6.12
N GLU A 156 15.10 -0.13 -5.22
CA GLU A 156 13.92 -0.27 -4.36
C GLU A 156 12.63 -0.14 -5.16
N LEU A 157 12.60 0.79 -6.10
CA LEU A 157 11.46 1.04 -6.97
C LEU A 157 11.08 -0.19 -7.79
N ASP A 158 12.05 -0.86 -8.39
CA ASP A 158 11.82 -2.08 -9.16
C ASP A 158 11.20 -3.19 -8.30
N SER A 159 11.67 -3.34 -7.07
CA SER A 159 11.10 -4.30 -6.10
C SER A 159 9.65 -3.99 -5.77
N TRP A 160 9.31 -2.72 -5.59
CA TRP A 160 7.93 -2.30 -5.32
C TRP A 160 7.01 -2.50 -6.52
N LEU A 161 7.52 -2.26 -7.73
CA LEU A 161 6.76 -2.51 -8.96
C LEU A 161 6.41 -3.99 -9.13
N GLU A 162 7.29 -4.91 -8.74
CA GLU A 162 6.98 -6.33 -8.71
C GLU A 162 5.83 -6.66 -7.74
N VAL A 163 5.85 -6.08 -6.54
CA VAL A 163 4.75 -6.24 -5.57
C VAL A 163 3.45 -5.73 -6.14
N LEU A 164 3.45 -4.57 -6.78
CA LEU A 164 2.26 -3.98 -7.39
C LEU A 164 1.69 -4.85 -8.51
N THR A 165 2.56 -5.46 -9.31
CA THR A 165 2.14 -6.39 -10.36
C THR A 165 1.39 -7.58 -9.78
N ILE A 166 1.84 -8.09 -8.63
CA ILE A 166 1.17 -9.19 -7.93
C ILE A 166 -0.17 -8.73 -7.36
N LEU A 167 -0.24 -7.55 -6.78
CA LEU A 167 -1.47 -6.98 -6.25
C LEU A 167 -2.53 -6.78 -7.34
N GLU A 168 -2.13 -6.35 -8.52
CA GLU A 168 -3.04 -6.24 -9.67
C GLU A 168 -3.60 -7.58 -10.12
N ALA A 169 -2.86 -8.66 -9.93
CA ALA A 169 -3.28 -10.01 -10.30
C ALA A 169 -4.26 -10.65 -9.28
N LEU A 170 -4.40 -10.06 -8.10
CA LEU A 170 -5.36 -10.49 -7.08
C LEU A 170 -6.75 -9.94 -7.37
#